data_8f03a501332d1b456b4e879575fe8242
#
_entry.id   8f03a501332d1b456b4e879575fe8242
#
_cell.length_a   1.000
_cell.length_b   1.000
_cell.length_c   1.000
_cell.angle_alpha   90.00
_cell.angle_beta   90.00
_cell.angle_gamma   90.00
#
_symmetry.space_group_name_H-M   'P 1'
#
loop_
_entity.id
_entity.type
_entity.pdbx_description
1 polymer ?
#
loop_
_entity_poly.entity_id
_entity_poly.type
_entity_poly.pdbx_seq_one_letter_code
_entity_poly.pdbx_strand_id
1 'polypeptide(L)'
;MAELLRKDQKVENTWDLESIYATKEDFWREFKEVEEFLPEIKSYQGKVKEDARALLDVLKTSEKWEQKLEQLFIYAHCKNDQDSTDAEFKELYSKTYGLYSNYVAEWSFFTPELLAVDESLINGYLKELEELREYEFFLEKINKKRPHTLDPEQERIIAMAGEALHSSDETFGALNNTDVVFEDVEDKDGNKHTLTHGTYGTYMENPDRVLRKNTFFSLYSYFERHINTLASTLAGNLKAKKFYADTHKYPSTRNHALSSNLIPEEVYDNLVETVNKKIPVLHKYYKLHKKIKGLDELRLYDRAVSVVEGEPIKFTFEEARDIVLEAVKPMGEDYVNSMRKAFTERWIDIYPNKGKRSGAYSTGAYTTKPFILLNFDGTLNDVYTLIHELGHSMHSYYTRKNQPAVYGSYSIFVAEVASTCNEALLTEYLYNKFEKEGNKEGMLRVLNEALHGFVGTVYRQTQLAEFEHLMNQHVQNGGAITAEFLNTEYFNLVKKYYGDAFEYDEEIKYEWARVPHFYYNYYVYQYATGYSAAQALSRLILADSKNAKIYIDEFLSKGNSDYPINVLRNAGVDMSKPEAIELALNDFEVKIEKFEKLYFSK
;
A
#
# COMPACT_ATOMS: atom_id res chain seq x y z
N MET A 1 12.88 25.08 16.61
CA MET A 1 11.74 25.51 17.47
C MET A 1 11.34 24.33 18.34
N ALA A 2 10.82 24.55 19.56
CA ALA A 2 10.28 23.44 20.35
C ALA A 2 9.07 22.85 19.59
N GLU A 3 8.98 21.52 19.56
CA GLU A 3 7.87 20.82 18.93
C GLU A 3 6.55 21.17 19.64
N LEU A 4 5.52 21.53 18.90
CA LEU A 4 4.22 21.90 19.47
C LEU A 4 3.59 20.71 20.20
N LEU A 5 2.92 20.97 21.33
CA LEU A 5 2.08 19.95 21.98
C LEU A 5 0.73 19.87 21.27
N ARG A 6 0.07 18.72 21.34
CA ARG A 6 -1.26 18.51 20.76
C ARG A 6 -2.25 19.59 21.17
N LYS A 7 -2.30 19.95 22.45
CA LYS A 7 -3.19 20.98 23.01
C LYS A 7 -2.96 22.39 22.48
N ASP A 8 -1.78 22.65 21.89
CA ASP A 8 -1.39 23.96 21.36
C ASP A 8 -1.69 24.07 19.86
N GLN A 9 -2.12 22.96 19.21
CA GLN A 9 -2.61 22.99 17.84
C GLN A 9 -3.93 23.74 17.73
N LYS A 10 -4.08 24.55 16.68
CA LYS A 10 -5.35 25.20 16.39
C LYS A 10 -6.38 24.19 15.93
N VAL A 11 -7.62 24.33 16.40
CA VAL A 11 -8.71 23.40 16.09
C VAL A 11 -8.96 23.26 14.59
N GLU A 12 -8.83 24.36 13.83
CA GLU A 12 -8.97 24.34 12.37
C GLU A 12 -7.93 23.47 11.65
N ASN A 13 -6.79 23.19 12.28
CA ASN A 13 -5.71 22.35 11.73
C ASN A 13 -5.80 20.88 12.17
N THR A 14 -6.86 20.52 12.87
CA THR A 14 -7.06 19.17 13.40
C THR A 14 -8.30 18.54 12.82
N TRP A 15 -8.32 17.23 12.73
CA TRP A 15 -9.52 16.47 12.32
C TRP A 15 -10.67 16.59 13.33
N ASP A 16 -11.91 16.42 12.84
CA ASP A 16 -13.13 16.54 13.62
C ASP A 16 -13.61 15.16 14.09
N LEU A 17 -12.94 14.61 15.11
CA LEU A 17 -13.32 13.33 15.71
C LEU A 17 -14.61 13.44 16.55
N GLU A 18 -14.99 14.65 16.96
CA GLU A 18 -16.23 14.93 17.66
C GLU A 18 -17.46 14.61 16.80
N SER A 19 -17.30 14.56 15.46
CA SER A 19 -18.35 14.09 14.55
C SER A 19 -18.62 12.59 14.65
N ILE A 20 -17.71 11.79 15.22
CA ILE A 20 -17.92 10.37 15.50
C ILE A 20 -18.58 10.20 16.86
N TYR A 21 -17.94 10.71 17.91
CA TYR A 21 -18.49 10.74 19.27
C TYR A 21 -18.31 12.15 19.85
N ALA A 22 -19.44 12.80 20.15
CA ALA A 22 -19.44 14.15 20.70
C ALA A 22 -18.81 14.21 22.10
N THR A 23 -18.92 13.13 22.86
CA THR A 23 -18.37 12.99 24.21
C THR A 23 -17.71 11.62 24.40
N LYS A 24 -16.84 11.52 25.42
CA LYS A 24 -16.25 10.23 25.81
C LYS A 24 -17.30 9.26 26.34
N GLU A 25 -18.34 9.79 26.98
CA GLU A 25 -19.46 9.01 27.50
C GLU A 25 -20.24 8.33 26.38
N ASP A 26 -20.38 8.98 25.21
CA ASP A 26 -21.02 8.39 24.02
C ASP A 26 -20.20 7.23 23.49
N PHE A 27 -18.87 7.38 23.43
CA PHE A 27 -17.96 6.30 23.05
C PHE A 27 -18.07 5.09 24.00
N TRP A 28 -17.99 5.33 25.31
CA TRP A 28 -18.02 4.23 26.28
C TRP A 28 -19.40 3.55 26.37
N ARG A 29 -20.48 4.28 26.08
CA ARG A 29 -21.80 3.70 25.96
C ARG A 29 -21.86 2.70 24.79
N GLU A 30 -21.40 3.08 23.61
CA GLU A 30 -21.40 2.18 22.44
C GLU A 30 -20.42 1.03 22.61
N PHE A 31 -19.25 1.29 23.20
CA PHE A 31 -18.28 0.23 23.55
C PHE A 31 -18.93 -0.85 24.40
N LYS A 32 -19.66 -0.44 25.44
CA LYS A 32 -20.37 -1.34 26.33
C LYS A 32 -21.49 -2.12 25.62
N GLU A 33 -22.22 -1.48 24.73
CA GLU A 33 -23.25 -2.15 23.93
C GLU A 33 -22.65 -3.28 23.07
N VAL A 34 -21.49 -3.04 22.43
CA VAL A 34 -20.79 -4.08 21.65
C VAL A 34 -20.26 -5.17 22.57
N GLU A 35 -19.67 -4.83 23.71
CA GLU A 35 -19.17 -5.80 24.69
C GLU A 35 -20.28 -6.70 25.23
N GLU A 36 -21.45 -6.13 25.56
CA GLU A 36 -22.62 -6.87 26.05
C GLU A 36 -23.23 -7.79 24.98
N PHE A 37 -23.05 -7.47 23.68
CA PHE A 37 -23.52 -8.30 22.58
C PHE A 37 -22.63 -9.53 22.32
N LEU A 38 -21.34 -9.51 22.65
CA LEU A 38 -20.42 -10.61 22.33
C LEU A 38 -20.95 -12.01 22.75
N PRO A 39 -21.49 -12.22 23.96
CA PRO A 39 -22.02 -13.53 24.36
C PRO A 39 -23.23 -14.00 23.52
N GLU A 40 -23.98 -13.05 22.92
CA GLU A 40 -25.16 -13.36 22.11
C GLU A 40 -24.78 -13.99 20.76
N ILE A 41 -23.56 -13.72 20.25
CA ILE A 41 -23.07 -14.22 18.96
C ILE A 41 -23.17 -15.75 18.89
N LYS A 42 -22.93 -16.46 20.01
CA LYS A 42 -23.07 -17.93 20.07
C LYS A 42 -24.46 -18.43 19.69
N SER A 43 -25.49 -17.64 19.87
CA SER A 43 -26.87 -18.01 19.50
C SER A 43 -27.10 -18.13 17.99
N TYR A 44 -26.16 -17.61 17.17
CA TYR A 44 -26.19 -17.68 15.72
C TYR A 44 -25.47 -18.90 15.15
N GLN A 45 -24.74 -19.67 15.98
CA GLN A 45 -24.13 -20.92 15.54
C GLN A 45 -25.19 -21.93 15.09
N GLY A 46 -24.96 -22.55 13.94
CA GLY A 46 -25.85 -23.53 13.33
C GLY A 46 -26.97 -22.94 12.49
N LYS A 47 -27.22 -21.63 12.53
CA LYS A 47 -28.32 -20.96 11.82
C LYS A 47 -28.11 -20.84 10.31
N VAL A 48 -26.88 -20.88 9.82
CA VAL A 48 -26.55 -20.74 8.39
C VAL A 48 -27.28 -21.78 7.53
N LYS A 49 -27.55 -22.98 8.07
CA LYS A 49 -28.20 -24.10 7.37
C LYS A 49 -29.69 -24.24 7.64
N GLU A 50 -30.29 -23.44 8.52
CA GLU A 50 -31.69 -23.59 8.92
C GLU A 50 -32.64 -23.22 7.77
N ASP A 51 -32.58 -21.98 7.30
CA ASP A 51 -33.35 -21.44 6.20
C ASP A 51 -32.76 -20.11 5.68
N ALA A 52 -33.33 -19.57 4.60
CA ALA A 52 -32.89 -18.32 3.97
C ALA A 52 -32.99 -17.11 4.92
N ARG A 53 -34.04 -17.05 5.76
CA ARG A 53 -34.24 -15.94 6.70
C ARG A 53 -33.22 -15.98 7.83
N ALA A 54 -32.91 -17.17 8.36
CA ALA A 54 -31.89 -17.35 9.39
C ALA A 54 -30.49 -16.94 8.90
N LEU A 55 -30.14 -17.31 7.66
CA LEU A 55 -28.87 -16.83 7.05
C LEU A 55 -28.85 -15.31 6.91
N LEU A 56 -29.94 -14.70 6.44
CA LEU A 56 -30.02 -13.24 6.34
C LEU A 56 -29.88 -12.56 7.70
N ASP A 57 -30.51 -13.11 8.74
CA ASP A 57 -30.44 -12.55 10.09
C ASP A 57 -29.00 -12.63 10.66
N VAL A 58 -28.25 -13.70 10.38
CA VAL A 58 -26.82 -13.81 10.71
C VAL A 58 -26.01 -12.70 10.03
N LEU A 59 -26.17 -12.55 8.72
CA LEU A 59 -25.43 -11.56 7.93
C LEU A 59 -25.74 -10.12 8.36
N LYS A 60 -27.01 -9.76 8.47
CA LYS A 60 -27.41 -8.40 8.89
C LYS A 60 -27.01 -8.08 10.33
N THR A 61 -27.05 -9.07 11.21
CA THR A 61 -26.62 -8.86 12.60
C THR A 61 -25.11 -8.64 12.69
N SER A 62 -24.32 -9.48 12.00
CA SER A 62 -22.87 -9.30 11.93
C SER A 62 -22.54 -7.92 11.38
N GLU A 63 -23.09 -7.54 10.24
CA GLU A 63 -22.86 -6.23 9.60
C GLU A 63 -23.19 -5.06 10.53
N LYS A 64 -24.33 -5.10 11.21
CA LYS A 64 -24.73 -4.04 12.14
C LYS A 64 -23.72 -3.82 13.26
N TRP A 65 -23.24 -4.88 13.87
CA TRP A 65 -22.32 -4.78 15.00
C TRP A 65 -20.88 -4.51 14.55
N GLU A 66 -20.50 -5.00 13.37
CA GLU A 66 -19.22 -4.68 12.74
C GLU A 66 -19.10 -3.17 12.46
N GLN A 67 -20.14 -2.51 11.93
CA GLN A 67 -20.16 -1.08 11.70
C GLN A 67 -19.94 -0.28 12.99
N LYS A 68 -20.58 -0.67 14.11
CA LYS A 68 -20.35 -0.03 15.41
C LYS A 68 -18.91 -0.22 15.88
N LEU A 69 -18.41 -1.43 15.75
CA LEU A 69 -17.05 -1.79 16.17
C LEU A 69 -15.98 -1.04 15.34
N GLU A 70 -16.18 -0.93 14.02
CA GLU A 70 -15.32 -0.12 13.16
C GLU A 70 -15.32 1.35 13.57
N GLN A 71 -16.48 1.91 13.88
CA GLN A 71 -16.61 3.31 14.32
C GLN A 71 -15.85 3.55 15.62
N LEU A 72 -15.99 2.66 16.60
CA LEU A 72 -15.21 2.67 17.84
C LEU A 72 -13.70 2.58 17.56
N PHE A 73 -13.31 1.67 16.67
CA PHE A 73 -11.91 1.45 16.33
C PHE A 73 -11.29 2.68 15.67
N ILE A 74 -11.95 3.28 14.69
CA ILE A 74 -11.46 4.49 13.99
C ILE A 74 -11.30 5.66 14.96
N TYR A 75 -12.27 5.89 15.84
CA TYR A 75 -12.15 6.94 16.85
C TYR A 75 -10.95 6.71 17.77
N ALA A 76 -10.83 5.51 18.33
CA ALA A 76 -9.75 5.15 19.23
C ALA A 76 -8.38 5.21 18.57
N HIS A 77 -8.28 4.73 17.33
CA HIS A 77 -7.06 4.76 16.51
C HIS A 77 -6.62 6.21 16.25
N CYS A 78 -7.51 7.05 15.75
CA CYS A 78 -7.22 8.46 15.48
C CYS A 78 -6.85 9.24 16.76
N LYS A 79 -7.53 8.98 17.89
CA LYS A 79 -7.16 9.57 19.19
C LYS A 79 -5.77 9.17 19.63
N ASN A 80 -5.39 7.90 19.49
CA ASN A 80 -4.05 7.44 19.83
C ASN A 80 -2.98 8.07 18.91
N ASP A 81 -3.24 8.14 17.60
CA ASP A 81 -2.25 8.56 16.62
C ASP A 81 -2.03 10.08 16.58
N GLN A 82 -3.00 10.89 17.03
CA GLN A 82 -2.80 12.33 17.18
C GLN A 82 -1.87 12.68 18.34
N ASP A 83 -1.79 11.83 19.38
CA ASP A 83 -0.86 11.98 20.52
C ASP A 83 -0.68 10.64 21.23
N SER A 84 0.33 9.87 20.82
CA SER A 84 0.67 8.58 21.41
C SER A 84 1.32 8.67 22.79
N THR A 85 1.55 9.88 23.34
CA THR A 85 2.05 10.07 24.70
C THR A 85 0.93 10.16 25.73
N ASP A 86 -0.30 10.37 25.29
CA ASP A 86 -1.48 10.42 26.16
C ASP A 86 -1.88 9.01 26.63
N ALA A 87 -1.84 8.80 27.95
CA ALA A 87 -2.14 7.50 28.55
C ALA A 87 -3.60 7.08 28.36
N GLU A 88 -4.53 8.04 28.34
CA GLU A 88 -5.95 7.79 28.13
C GLU A 88 -6.22 7.32 26.70
N PHE A 89 -5.58 7.93 25.70
CA PHE A 89 -5.74 7.53 24.32
C PHE A 89 -5.17 6.14 24.05
N LYS A 90 -4.03 5.81 24.68
CA LYS A 90 -3.47 4.43 24.64
C LYS A 90 -4.43 3.42 25.25
N GLU A 91 -5.00 3.71 26.40
CA GLU A 91 -5.96 2.82 27.07
C GLU A 91 -7.18 2.58 26.18
N LEU A 92 -7.75 3.66 25.63
CA LEU A 92 -8.90 3.63 24.74
C LEU A 92 -8.63 2.75 23.52
N TYR A 93 -7.50 2.95 22.85
CA TYR A 93 -7.09 2.13 21.70
C TYR A 93 -6.87 0.66 22.07
N SER A 94 -6.15 0.38 23.16
CA SER A 94 -5.88 -0.99 23.60
C SER A 94 -7.15 -1.77 23.95
N LYS A 95 -8.10 -1.13 24.65
CA LYS A 95 -9.40 -1.75 24.99
C LYS A 95 -10.22 -2.04 23.74
N THR A 96 -10.26 -1.09 22.80
CA THR A 96 -11.01 -1.25 21.55
C THR A 96 -10.40 -2.34 20.67
N TYR A 97 -9.07 -2.44 20.61
CA TYR A 97 -8.38 -3.52 19.91
C TYR A 97 -8.72 -4.90 20.52
N GLY A 98 -8.76 -4.98 21.86
CA GLY A 98 -9.19 -6.20 22.57
C GLY A 98 -10.65 -6.58 22.24
N LEU A 99 -11.55 -5.60 22.21
CA LEU A 99 -12.96 -5.80 21.85
C LEU A 99 -13.08 -6.31 20.40
N TYR A 100 -12.34 -5.71 19.47
CA TYR A 100 -12.28 -6.12 18.07
C TYR A 100 -11.79 -7.59 17.93
N SER A 101 -10.71 -7.95 18.62
CA SER A 101 -10.17 -9.30 18.59
C SER A 101 -11.17 -10.32 19.11
N ASN A 102 -11.89 -10.01 20.19
CA ASN A 102 -12.93 -10.88 20.75
C ASN A 102 -14.10 -11.03 19.78
N TYR A 103 -14.56 -9.94 19.16
CA TYR A 103 -15.64 -9.97 18.17
C TYR A 103 -15.31 -10.90 17.00
N VAL A 104 -14.11 -10.75 16.41
CA VAL A 104 -13.64 -11.60 15.30
C VAL A 104 -13.58 -13.07 15.74
N ALA A 105 -13.10 -13.34 16.95
CA ALA A 105 -13.04 -14.69 17.49
C ALA A 105 -14.43 -15.33 17.67
N GLU A 106 -15.41 -14.60 18.19
CA GLU A 106 -16.78 -15.12 18.37
C GLU A 106 -17.49 -15.40 17.03
N TRP A 107 -17.25 -14.60 15.96
CA TRP A 107 -17.79 -14.85 14.61
C TRP A 107 -17.01 -15.86 13.77
N SER A 108 -15.91 -16.42 14.29
CA SER A 108 -15.03 -17.34 13.53
C SER A 108 -15.72 -18.61 13.01
N PHE A 109 -16.87 -19.00 13.59
CA PHE A 109 -17.66 -20.16 13.15
C PHE A 109 -18.35 -19.97 11.80
N PHE A 110 -18.62 -18.73 11.38
CA PHE A 110 -19.48 -18.42 10.23
C PHE A 110 -18.96 -19.03 8.92
N THR A 111 -17.71 -18.74 8.57
CA THR A 111 -17.12 -19.26 7.32
C THR A 111 -17.05 -20.78 7.27
N PRO A 112 -16.56 -21.50 8.32
CA PRO A 112 -16.63 -22.95 8.37
C PRO A 112 -18.05 -23.52 8.24
N GLU A 113 -19.04 -22.94 8.91
CA GLU A 113 -20.42 -23.39 8.79
C GLU A 113 -20.97 -23.21 7.37
N LEU A 114 -20.71 -22.05 6.74
CA LEU A 114 -21.12 -21.78 5.37
C LEU A 114 -20.48 -22.78 4.39
N LEU A 115 -19.21 -23.09 4.56
CA LEU A 115 -18.49 -24.04 3.72
C LEU A 115 -18.87 -25.51 3.99
N ALA A 116 -19.43 -25.83 5.16
CA ALA A 116 -19.98 -27.16 5.47
C ALA A 116 -21.36 -27.41 4.82
N VAL A 117 -22.07 -26.36 4.43
CA VAL A 117 -23.38 -26.45 3.75
C VAL A 117 -23.17 -26.64 2.25
N ASP A 118 -24.02 -27.44 1.59
CA ASP A 118 -23.97 -27.62 0.13
C ASP A 118 -24.23 -26.29 -0.58
N GLU A 119 -23.44 -25.99 -1.60
CA GLU A 119 -23.57 -24.74 -2.39
C GLU A 119 -24.96 -24.60 -3.02
N SER A 120 -25.57 -25.71 -3.41
CA SER A 120 -26.93 -25.71 -4.00
C SER A 120 -27.99 -25.21 -3.02
N LEU A 121 -27.80 -25.44 -1.71
CA LEU A 121 -28.70 -24.91 -0.69
C LEU A 121 -28.60 -23.39 -0.58
N ILE A 122 -27.38 -22.85 -0.55
CA ILE A 122 -27.17 -21.38 -0.55
C ILE A 122 -27.73 -20.74 -1.79
N ASN A 123 -27.50 -21.35 -2.97
CA ASN A 123 -28.09 -20.89 -4.24
C ASN A 123 -29.63 -21.00 -4.22
N GLY A 124 -30.20 -21.93 -3.48
CA GLY A 124 -31.63 -22.03 -3.21
C GLY A 124 -32.13 -20.84 -2.40
N TYR A 125 -31.45 -20.50 -1.31
CA TYR A 125 -31.78 -19.37 -0.44
C TYR A 125 -31.72 -18.02 -1.18
N LEU A 126 -30.72 -17.82 -2.05
CA LEU A 126 -30.60 -16.63 -2.88
C LEU A 126 -31.77 -16.48 -3.89
N LYS A 127 -32.40 -17.59 -4.31
CA LYS A 127 -33.58 -17.57 -5.17
C LYS A 127 -34.88 -17.38 -4.39
N GLU A 128 -34.93 -17.88 -3.16
CA GLU A 128 -36.08 -17.84 -2.28
C GLU A 128 -36.28 -16.45 -1.65
N LEU A 129 -35.18 -15.78 -1.25
CA LEU A 129 -35.22 -14.54 -0.49
C LEU A 129 -34.43 -13.44 -1.22
N GLU A 130 -35.14 -12.47 -1.80
CA GLU A 130 -34.54 -11.39 -2.61
C GLU A 130 -33.54 -10.54 -1.82
N GLU A 131 -33.80 -10.30 -0.52
CA GLU A 131 -32.91 -9.52 0.35
C GLU A 131 -31.52 -10.15 0.52
N LEU A 132 -31.36 -11.48 0.35
CA LEU A 132 -30.06 -12.16 0.38
C LEU A 132 -29.18 -11.84 -0.85
N ARG A 133 -29.75 -11.35 -1.95
CA ARG A 133 -28.97 -11.01 -3.15
C ARG A 133 -27.97 -9.89 -2.91
N GLU A 134 -28.20 -9.05 -1.91
CA GLU A 134 -27.23 -8.06 -1.47
C GLU A 134 -25.91 -8.70 -1.06
N TYR A 135 -25.94 -9.94 -0.57
CA TYR A 135 -24.77 -10.71 -0.13
C TYR A 135 -24.28 -11.75 -1.16
N GLU A 136 -24.87 -11.80 -2.36
CA GLU A 136 -24.59 -12.85 -3.36
C GLU A 136 -23.09 -12.94 -3.68
N PHE A 137 -22.44 -11.84 -4.01
CA PHE A 137 -21.01 -11.83 -4.33
C PHE A 137 -20.13 -12.13 -3.10
N PHE A 138 -20.52 -11.68 -1.91
CA PHE A 138 -19.84 -12.02 -0.67
C PHE A 138 -19.85 -13.54 -0.41
N LEU A 139 -21.01 -14.16 -0.56
CA LEU A 139 -21.20 -15.61 -0.43
C LEU A 139 -20.46 -16.38 -1.54
N GLU A 140 -20.47 -15.88 -2.78
CA GLU A 140 -19.68 -16.45 -3.88
C GLU A 140 -18.19 -16.46 -3.55
N LYS A 141 -17.62 -15.36 -3.06
CA LYS A 141 -16.19 -15.29 -2.67
C LYS A 141 -15.83 -16.34 -1.61
N ILE A 142 -16.70 -16.57 -0.63
CA ILE A 142 -16.48 -17.61 0.37
C ILE A 142 -16.54 -18.99 -0.31
N ASN A 143 -17.53 -19.25 -1.16
CA ASN A 143 -17.67 -20.52 -1.86
C ASN A 143 -16.47 -20.86 -2.76
N LYS A 144 -15.79 -19.88 -3.35
CA LYS A 144 -14.56 -20.09 -4.13
C LYS A 144 -13.43 -20.75 -3.31
N LYS A 145 -13.45 -20.62 -1.97
CA LYS A 145 -12.48 -21.28 -1.09
C LYS A 145 -12.78 -22.76 -0.86
N ARG A 146 -13.99 -23.24 -1.19
CA ARG A 146 -14.44 -24.60 -0.91
C ARG A 146 -13.50 -25.72 -1.41
N PRO A 147 -12.96 -25.68 -2.66
CA PRO A 147 -12.01 -26.70 -3.14
C PRO A 147 -10.71 -26.74 -2.33
N HIS A 148 -10.42 -25.65 -1.60
CA HIS A 148 -9.20 -25.41 -0.85
C HIS A 148 -9.42 -25.43 0.67
N THR A 149 -10.61 -25.85 1.11
CA THR A 149 -10.94 -25.99 2.53
C THR A 149 -10.86 -27.46 2.91
N LEU A 150 -10.20 -27.75 4.02
CA LEU A 150 -10.05 -29.07 4.56
C LEU A 150 -11.21 -29.42 5.52
N ASP A 151 -11.20 -30.63 6.09
CA ASP A 151 -12.13 -30.92 7.16
C ASP A 151 -11.81 -30.13 8.43
N PRO A 152 -12.79 -29.90 9.33
CA PRO A 152 -12.62 -29.02 10.48
C PRO A 152 -11.48 -29.41 11.43
N GLU A 153 -11.17 -30.72 11.55
CA GLU A 153 -10.08 -31.17 12.42
C GLU A 153 -8.71 -30.89 11.80
N GLN A 154 -8.59 -31.05 10.48
CA GLN A 154 -7.37 -30.70 9.74
C GLN A 154 -7.12 -29.19 9.79
N GLU A 155 -8.15 -28.36 9.56
CA GLU A 155 -8.04 -26.89 9.69
C GLU A 155 -7.62 -26.47 11.10
N ARG A 156 -8.18 -27.13 12.12
CA ARG A 156 -7.82 -26.90 13.53
C ARG A 156 -6.34 -27.20 13.79
N ILE A 157 -5.83 -28.32 13.27
CA ILE A 157 -4.41 -28.70 13.43
C ILE A 157 -3.51 -27.68 12.74
N ILE A 158 -3.85 -27.24 11.53
CA ILE A 158 -3.08 -26.23 10.78
C ILE A 158 -3.08 -24.90 11.52
N ALA A 159 -4.25 -24.47 12.04
CA ALA A 159 -4.34 -23.26 12.84
C ALA A 159 -3.46 -23.31 14.10
N MET A 160 -3.41 -24.46 14.80
CA MET A 160 -2.52 -24.66 15.95
C MET A 160 -1.04 -24.64 15.58
N ALA A 161 -0.67 -25.01 14.35
CA ALA A 161 0.71 -24.95 13.87
C ALA A 161 1.11 -23.51 13.46
N GLY A 162 0.16 -22.58 13.34
CA GLY A 162 0.35 -21.24 12.80
C GLY A 162 1.45 -20.46 13.51
N GLU A 163 1.48 -20.46 14.85
CA GLU A 163 2.52 -19.78 15.64
C GLU A 163 3.92 -20.32 15.32
N ALA A 164 4.07 -21.65 15.27
CA ALA A 164 5.35 -22.26 14.93
C ALA A 164 5.79 -21.98 13.49
N LEU A 165 4.85 -21.95 12.54
CA LEU A 165 5.12 -21.64 11.13
C LEU A 165 5.45 -20.16 10.90
N HIS A 166 5.00 -19.27 11.80
CA HIS A 166 5.28 -17.83 11.75
C HIS A 166 6.61 -17.43 12.41
N SER A 167 7.25 -18.31 13.18
CA SER A 167 8.47 -18.03 13.94
C SER A 167 9.64 -17.48 13.10
N SER A 168 9.70 -17.82 11.81
CA SER A 168 10.73 -17.29 10.90
C SER A 168 10.55 -15.79 10.64
N ASP A 169 9.31 -15.30 10.55
CA ASP A 169 8.99 -13.88 10.38
C ASP A 169 9.34 -13.10 11.64
N GLU A 170 9.01 -13.63 12.81
CA GLU A 170 9.32 -13.04 14.11
C GLU A 170 10.84 -12.92 14.30
N THR A 171 11.58 -13.99 13.95
CA THR A 171 13.05 -13.99 14.03
C THR A 171 13.66 -12.96 13.07
N PHE A 172 13.14 -12.86 11.85
CA PHE A 172 13.53 -11.80 10.92
C PHE A 172 13.24 -10.41 11.49
N GLY A 173 12.05 -10.22 12.06
CA GLY A 173 11.64 -8.97 12.70
C GLY A 173 12.58 -8.56 13.84
N ALA A 174 12.98 -9.50 14.69
CA ALA A 174 13.93 -9.27 15.78
C ALA A 174 15.31 -8.83 15.23
N LEU A 175 15.86 -9.57 14.26
CA LEU A 175 17.16 -9.23 13.65
C LEU A 175 17.14 -7.89 12.91
N ASN A 176 16.05 -7.62 12.16
CA ASN A 176 16.00 -6.44 11.29
C ASN A 176 15.57 -5.16 12.01
N ASN A 177 14.80 -5.26 13.09
CA ASN A 177 14.20 -4.09 13.74
C ASN A 177 14.69 -3.86 15.19
N THR A 178 15.02 -4.93 15.94
CA THR A 178 15.34 -4.85 17.36
C THR A 178 16.83 -4.92 17.62
N ASP A 179 17.50 -5.92 17.04
CA ASP A 179 18.93 -6.19 17.30
C ASP A 179 19.86 -5.44 16.34
N VAL A 180 19.29 -4.79 15.32
CA VAL A 180 20.07 -4.10 14.29
C VAL A 180 20.81 -2.89 14.87
N VAL A 181 22.15 -2.93 14.74
CA VAL A 181 23.02 -1.80 15.04
C VAL A 181 23.98 -1.61 13.87
N PHE A 182 23.85 -0.50 13.18
CA PHE A 182 24.78 -0.10 12.13
C PHE A 182 25.93 0.70 12.74
N GLU A 183 27.09 0.64 12.08
CA GLU A 183 28.22 1.50 12.42
C GLU A 183 27.91 2.94 11.99
N ASP A 184 28.31 3.93 12.84
CA ASP A 184 28.21 5.35 12.47
C ASP A 184 28.98 5.61 11.17
N VAL A 185 28.50 6.57 10.39
CA VAL A 185 29.07 6.92 9.10
C VAL A 185 29.65 8.33 9.12
N GLU A 186 30.71 8.55 8.35
CA GLU A 186 31.38 9.86 8.26
C GLU A 186 31.03 10.55 6.93
N ASP A 187 30.80 11.85 6.99
CA ASP A 187 30.68 12.71 5.82
C ASP A 187 32.07 13.13 5.29
N LYS A 188 32.08 13.92 4.20
CA LYS A 188 33.32 14.40 3.58
C LYS A 188 34.19 15.28 4.50
N ASP A 189 33.59 15.89 5.53
CA ASP A 189 34.25 16.78 6.48
C ASP A 189 34.69 16.03 7.75
N GLY A 190 34.44 14.70 7.82
CA GLY A 190 34.81 13.82 8.94
C GLY A 190 33.82 13.88 10.12
N ASN A 191 32.64 14.48 9.94
CA ASN A 191 31.62 14.46 10.97
C ASN A 191 30.91 13.08 10.98
N LYS A 192 30.67 12.59 12.21
CA LYS A 192 29.96 11.31 12.41
C LYS A 192 28.46 11.50 12.45
N HIS A 193 27.78 10.58 11.78
CA HIS A 193 26.33 10.52 11.70
C HIS A 193 25.86 9.12 12.10
N THR A 194 24.86 9.05 12.97
CA THR A 194 24.28 7.76 13.38
C THR A 194 23.40 7.19 12.28
N LEU A 195 23.72 5.99 11.83
CA LEU A 195 22.95 5.27 10.82
C LEU A 195 21.88 4.42 11.49
N THR A 196 20.65 4.57 10.98
CA THR A 196 19.48 3.76 11.34
C THR A 196 18.69 3.44 10.07
N HIS A 197 17.69 2.55 10.13
CA HIS A 197 16.76 2.38 9.00
C HIS A 197 16.07 3.69 8.61
N GLY A 198 15.73 4.53 9.60
CA GLY A 198 15.07 5.82 9.36
C GLY A 198 15.97 6.86 8.70
N THR A 199 17.26 6.89 9.03
CA THR A 199 18.22 7.87 8.45
C THR A 199 18.84 7.40 7.14
N TYR A 200 18.74 6.10 6.81
CA TYR A 200 19.34 5.53 5.60
C TYR A 200 18.91 6.24 4.32
N GLY A 201 17.60 6.42 4.11
CA GLY A 201 17.06 7.10 2.93
C GLY A 201 17.60 8.52 2.80
N THR A 202 17.53 9.30 3.88
CA THR A 202 18.02 10.68 3.93
C THR A 202 19.50 10.77 3.58
N TYR A 203 20.34 9.83 4.08
CA TYR A 203 21.77 9.84 3.76
C TYR A 203 22.03 9.39 2.32
N MET A 204 21.25 8.47 1.76
CA MET A 204 21.39 8.03 0.37
C MET A 204 20.94 9.10 -0.64
N GLU A 205 20.09 10.04 -0.25
CA GLU A 205 19.68 11.20 -1.05
C GLU A 205 20.60 12.41 -0.85
N ASN A 206 21.51 12.37 0.14
CA ASN A 206 22.36 13.49 0.45
C ASN A 206 23.31 13.83 -0.71
N PRO A 207 23.55 15.11 -1.04
CA PRO A 207 24.52 15.54 -2.05
C PRO A 207 25.95 15.04 -1.79
N ASP A 208 26.33 14.82 -0.52
CA ASP A 208 27.66 14.33 -0.15
C ASP A 208 27.84 12.84 -0.53
N ARG A 209 28.67 12.62 -1.56
CA ARG A 209 28.95 11.26 -2.08
C ARG A 209 29.71 10.39 -1.07
N VAL A 210 30.54 11.00 -0.19
CA VAL A 210 31.28 10.25 0.85
C VAL A 210 30.29 9.69 1.86
N LEU A 211 29.34 10.51 2.32
CA LEU A 211 28.29 10.07 3.22
C LEU A 211 27.45 8.94 2.59
N ARG A 212 27.01 9.09 1.33
CA ARG A 212 26.25 8.03 0.63
C ARG A 212 27.02 6.71 0.56
N LYS A 213 28.29 6.79 0.16
CA LYS A 213 29.18 5.62 0.07
C LYS A 213 29.31 4.93 1.42
N ASN A 214 29.67 5.67 2.48
CA ASN A 214 29.86 5.12 3.82
C ASN A 214 28.56 4.50 4.35
N THR A 215 27.41 5.16 4.10
CA THR A 215 26.07 4.67 4.44
C THR A 215 25.77 3.32 3.78
N PHE A 216 26.06 3.20 2.49
CA PHE A 216 25.87 1.97 1.73
C PHE A 216 26.67 0.80 2.33
N PHE A 217 27.98 1.00 2.53
CA PHE A 217 28.83 -0.07 3.05
C PHE A 217 28.54 -0.41 4.52
N SER A 218 28.27 0.57 5.37
CA SER A 218 27.90 0.33 6.77
C SER A 218 26.61 -0.51 6.87
N LEU A 219 25.56 -0.16 6.09
CA LEU A 219 24.33 -0.91 6.08
C LEU A 219 24.57 -2.37 5.66
N TYR A 220 25.20 -2.60 4.49
CA TYR A 220 25.35 -3.95 3.96
C TYR A 220 26.35 -4.80 4.75
N SER A 221 27.29 -4.22 5.47
CA SER A 221 28.17 -4.97 6.38
C SER A 221 27.42 -5.66 7.51
N TYR A 222 26.32 -5.06 8.00
CA TYR A 222 25.44 -5.71 8.97
C TYR A 222 24.77 -6.95 8.37
N PHE A 223 24.17 -6.81 7.19
CA PHE A 223 23.46 -7.91 6.52
C PHE A 223 24.44 -9.03 6.11
N GLU A 224 25.64 -8.70 5.66
CA GLU A 224 26.69 -9.68 5.37
C GLU A 224 27.02 -10.55 6.59
N ARG A 225 27.23 -9.92 7.76
CA ARG A 225 27.53 -10.65 9.00
C ARG A 225 26.44 -11.61 9.45
N HIS A 226 25.16 -11.34 9.08
CA HIS A 226 24.00 -12.14 9.46
C HIS A 226 23.39 -12.95 8.30
N ILE A 227 24.06 -12.99 7.15
CA ILE A 227 23.47 -13.47 5.91
C ILE A 227 22.95 -14.90 5.98
N ASN A 228 23.64 -15.81 6.66
CA ASN A 228 23.21 -17.20 6.81
C ASN A 228 21.96 -17.33 7.69
N THR A 229 21.85 -16.54 8.75
CA THR A 229 20.67 -16.52 9.61
C THR A 229 19.46 -15.96 8.83
N LEU A 230 19.65 -14.86 8.12
CA LEU A 230 18.61 -14.24 7.29
C LEU A 230 18.19 -15.16 6.12
N ALA A 231 19.12 -15.89 5.50
CA ALA A 231 18.77 -16.90 4.51
C ALA A 231 17.96 -18.05 5.13
N SER A 232 18.28 -18.45 6.36
CA SER A 232 17.53 -19.50 7.07
C SER A 232 16.12 -19.05 7.46
N THR A 233 15.94 -17.82 7.92
CA THR A 233 14.61 -17.28 8.23
C THR A 233 13.75 -17.18 6.96
N LEU A 234 14.30 -16.64 5.87
CA LEU A 234 13.58 -16.56 4.59
C LEU A 234 13.22 -17.95 4.05
N ALA A 235 14.15 -18.91 4.13
CA ALA A 235 13.88 -20.30 3.76
C ALA A 235 12.76 -20.93 4.60
N GLY A 236 12.71 -20.64 5.89
CA GLY A 236 11.63 -21.08 6.80
C GLY A 236 10.27 -20.51 6.37
N ASN A 237 10.20 -19.23 6.11
CA ASN A 237 8.99 -18.56 5.64
C ASN A 237 8.49 -19.11 4.30
N LEU A 238 9.38 -19.26 3.30
CA LEU A 238 9.01 -19.83 1.99
C LEU A 238 8.49 -21.28 2.11
N LYS A 239 9.07 -22.09 3.00
CA LYS A 239 8.59 -23.46 3.27
C LYS A 239 7.23 -23.45 3.95
N ALA A 240 7.00 -22.54 4.89
CA ALA A 240 5.70 -22.40 5.55
C ALA A 240 4.60 -22.02 4.53
N LYS A 241 4.88 -21.08 3.63
CA LYS A 241 3.96 -20.70 2.56
C LYS A 241 3.67 -21.84 1.59
N LYS A 242 4.71 -22.60 1.21
CA LYS A 242 4.54 -23.81 0.41
C LYS A 242 3.70 -24.86 1.14
N PHE A 243 3.93 -25.05 2.44
CA PHE A 243 3.13 -25.97 3.25
C PHE A 243 1.63 -25.59 3.22
N TYR A 244 1.29 -24.32 3.41
CA TYR A 244 -0.10 -23.85 3.31
C TYR A 244 -0.69 -24.09 1.91
N ALA A 245 0.05 -23.75 0.85
CA ALA A 245 -0.41 -23.96 -0.52
C ALA A 245 -0.66 -25.45 -0.83
N ASP A 246 0.29 -26.32 -0.51
CA ASP A 246 0.19 -27.76 -0.77
C ASP A 246 -0.95 -28.40 0.05
N THR A 247 -1.06 -28.05 1.33
CA THR A 247 -2.06 -28.60 2.24
C THR A 247 -3.48 -28.23 1.81
N HIS A 248 -3.69 -26.99 1.41
CA HIS A 248 -4.96 -26.49 0.88
C HIS A 248 -5.14 -26.77 -0.63
N LYS A 249 -4.30 -27.63 -1.22
CA LYS A 249 -4.43 -28.12 -2.61
C LYS A 249 -4.39 -27.00 -3.68
N TYR A 250 -3.62 -25.94 -3.44
CA TYR A 250 -3.33 -24.96 -4.47
C TYR A 250 -2.24 -25.47 -5.39
N PRO A 251 -2.29 -25.14 -6.71
CA PRO A 251 -1.27 -25.56 -7.68
C PRO A 251 0.13 -25.03 -7.36
N SER A 252 0.23 -23.87 -6.72
CA SER A 252 1.47 -23.20 -6.38
C SER A 252 1.30 -22.21 -5.23
N THR A 253 2.40 -21.80 -4.62
CA THR A 253 2.42 -20.70 -3.64
C THR A 253 1.89 -19.40 -4.24
N ARG A 254 2.22 -19.12 -5.52
CA ARG A 254 1.70 -17.94 -6.25
C ARG A 254 0.19 -18.03 -6.42
N ASN A 255 -0.33 -19.16 -6.88
CA ASN A 255 -1.77 -19.35 -7.04
C ASN A 255 -2.52 -19.17 -5.71
N HIS A 256 -1.97 -19.72 -4.60
CA HIS A 256 -2.51 -19.51 -3.26
C HIS A 256 -2.56 -18.01 -2.90
N ALA A 257 -1.46 -17.29 -3.07
CA ALA A 257 -1.37 -15.87 -2.72
C ALA A 257 -2.36 -14.99 -3.53
N LEU A 258 -2.44 -15.21 -4.85
CA LEU A 258 -3.29 -14.43 -5.73
C LEU A 258 -4.78 -14.78 -5.59
N SER A 259 -5.09 -16.00 -5.11
CA SER A 259 -6.48 -16.48 -4.97
C SER A 259 -7.30 -15.67 -3.96
N SER A 260 -6.68 -15.02 -2.98
CA SER A 260 -7.36 -14.20 -1.97
C SER A 260 -8.15 -13.04 -2.59
N ASN A 261 -7.65 -12.48 -3.68
CA ASN A 261 -8.28 -11.42 -4.47
C ASN A 261 -8.73 -11.91 -5.86
N LEU A 262 -8.62 -13.23 -6.13
CA LEU A 262 -8.94 -13.86 -7.42
C LEU A 262 -8.24 -13.17 -8.61
N ILE A 263 -6.98 -12.82 -8.42
CA ILE A 263 -6.14 -12.23 -9.47
C ILE A 263 -5.60 -13.37 -10.35
N PRO A 264 -5.82 -13.31 -11.67
CA PRO A 264 -5.21 -14.26 -12.60
C PRO A 264 -3.68 -14.19 -12.59
N GLU A 265 -3.01 -15.34 -12.71
CA GLU A 265 -1.54 -15.38 -12.71
C GLU A 265 -0.93 -14.62 -13.89
N GLU A 266 -1.67 -14.48 -15.00
CA GLU A 266 -1.29 -13.70 -16.18
C GLU A 266 -1.03 -12.21 -15.86
N VAL A 267 -1.67 -11.66 -14.82
CA VAL A 267 -1.42 -10.28 -14.38
C VAL A 267 0.02 -10.13 -13.91
N TYR A 268 0.51 -11.11 -13.16
CA TYR A 268 1.88 -11.14 -12.67
C TYR A 268 2.88 -11.35 -13.80
N ASP A 269 2.61 -12.32 -14.66
CA ASP A 269 3.49 -12.66 -15.79
C ASP A 269 3.59 -11.48 -16.76
N ASN A 270 2.48 -10.84 -17.12
CA ASN A 270 2.45 -9.64 -17.97
C ASN A 270 3.26 -8.49 -17.38
N LEU A 271 3.17 -8.27 -16.06
CA LEU A 271 3.95 -7.23 -15.39
C LEU A 271 5.45 -7.49 -15.60
N VAL A 272 5.92 -8.67 -15.20
CA VAL A 272 7.35 -9.01 -15.26
C VAL A 272 7.87 -8.98 -16.69
N GLU A 273 7.15 -9.58 -17.64
CA GLU A 273 7.55 -9.62 -19.04
C GLU A 273 7.61 -8.23 -19.68
N THR A 274 6.58 -7.41 -19.44
CA THR A 274 6.47 -6.09 -20.07
C THR A 274 7.51 -5.12 -19.53
N VAL A 275 7.74 -5.11 -18.21
CA VAL A 275 8.80 -4.30 -17.60
C VAL A 275 10.18 -4.76 -18.08
N ASN A 276 10.41 -6.08 -18.20
CA ASN A 276 11.67 -6.61 -18.69
C ASN A 276 11.98 -6.20 -20.14
N LYS A 277 10.96 -6.14 -21.03
CA LYS A 277 11.12 -5.64 -22.41
C LYS A 277 11.56 -4.16 -22.44
N LYS A 278 11.24 -3.39 -21.40
CA LYS A 278 11.51 -1.95 -21.29
C LYS A 278 12.67 -1.60 -20.33
N ILE A 279 13.43 -2.57 -19.86
CA ILE A 279 14.67 -2.34 -19.08
C ILE A 279 15.64 -1.37 -19.80
N PRO A 280 15.82 -1.38 -21.13
CA PRO A 280 16.67 -0.40 -21.82
C PRO A 280 16.27 1.06 -21.55
N VAL A 281 15.00 1.34 -21.25
CA VAL A 281 14.54 2.71 -20.89
C VAL A 281 15.06 3.10 -19.51
N LEU A 282 15.10 2.18 -18.55
CA LEU A 282 15.72 2.39 -17.24
C LEU A 282 17.22 2.67 -17.38
N HIS A 283 17.91 1.94 -18.27
CA HIS A 283 19.34 2.22 -18.56
C HIS A 283 19.53 3.62 -19.16
N LYS A 284 18.63 4.07 -20.05
CA LYS A 284 18.63 5.43 -20.61
C LYS A 284 18.50 6.48 -19.51
N TYR A 285 17.59 6.28 -18.56
CA TYR A 285 17.40 7.15 -17.40
C TYR A 285 18.69 7.28 -16.57
N TYR A 286 19.34 6.18 -16.22
CA TYR A 286 20.55 6.22 -15.39
C TYR A 286 21.79 6.74 -16.16
N LYS A 287 21.88 6.51 -17.47
CA LYS A 287 22.90 7.15 -18.30
C LYS A 287 22.71 8.68 -18.34
N LEU A 288 21.46 9.15 -18.38
CA LEU A 288 21.16 10.57 -18.26
C LEU A 288 21.52 11.10 -16.87
N HIS A 289 21.18 10.39 -15.80
CA HIS A 289 21.54 10.72 -14.42
C HIS A 289 23.07 10.89 -14.27
N LYS A 290 23.84 9.92 -14.76
CA LYS A 290 25.30 9.95 -14.77
C LYS A 290 25.84 11.21 -15.50
N LYS A 291 25.29 11.51 -16.69
CA LYS A 291 25.67 12.68 -17.51
C LYS A 291 25.39 13.99 -16.79
N ILE A 292 24.23 14.14 -16.15
CA ILE A 292 23.83 15.35 -15.42
C ILE A 292 24.74 15.60 -14.22
N LYS A 293 25.02 14.54 -13.45
CA LYS A 293 25.88 14.62 -12.27
C LYS A 293 27.37 14.74 -12.59
N GLY A 294 27.74 14.62 -13.87
CA GLY A 294 29.15 14.71 -14.30
C GLY A 294 30.05 13.63 -13.69
N LEU A 295 29.49 12.43 -13.41
CA LEU A 295 30.20 11.35 -12.77
C LEU A 295 30.96 10.50 -13.82
N ASP A 296 32.24 10.17 -13.55
CA ASP A 296 33.02 9.25 -14.38
C ASP A 296 32.45 7.81 -14.26
N GLU A 297 31.99 7.45 -13.06
CA GLU A 297 31.33 6.18 -12.76
C GLU A 297 30.08 6.41 -11.90
N LEU A 298 29.02 5.67 -12.15
CA LEU A 298 27.81 5.65 -11.35
C LEU A 298 27.82 4.38 -10.50
N ARG A 299 27.63 4.54 -9.18
CA ARG A 299 27.54 3.45 -8.21
C ARG A 299 26.11 3.35 -7.67
N LEU A 300 25.74 2.22 -7.10
CA LEU A 300 24.37 2.04 -6.58
C LEU A 300 24.04 2.99 -5.42
N TYR A 301 25.04 3.50 -4.70
CA TYR A 301 24.83 4.55 -3.71
C TYR A 301 24.63 5.96 -4.34
N ASP A 302 24.71 6.10 -5.67
CA ASP A 302 24.39 7.35 -6.38
C ASP A 302 22.98 7.33 -6.97
N ARG A 303 22.24 6.21 -6.89
CA ARG A 303 20.94 6.03 -7.60
C ARG A 303 19.81 6.91 -7.08
N ALA A 304 19.83 7.28 -5.79
CA ALA A 304 18.74 7.98 -5.13
C ALA A 304 18.94 9.51 -5.05
N VAL A 305 20.17 10.01 -5.31
CA VAL A 305 20.44 11.45 -5.20
C VAL A 305 19.73 12.23 -6.29
N SER A 306 19.03 13.31 -5.92
CA SER A 306 18.36 14.18 -6.89
C SER A 306 19.34 14.77 -7.91
N VAL A 307 18.93 14.80 -9.17
CA VAL A 307 19.67 15.46 -10.25
C VAL A 307 19.33 16.95 -10.38
N VAL A 308 18.29 17.41 -9.69
CA VAL A 308 17.91 18.84 -9.64
C VAL A 308 18.47 19.44 -8.35
N GLU A 309 19.38 20.39 -8.51
CA GLU A 309 20.02 21.10 -7.39
C GLU A 309 19.23 22.37 -7.04
N GLY A 310 19.54 22.97 -5.89
CA GLY A 310 18.93 24.22 -5.42
C GLY A 310 17.97 24.02 -4.24
N GLU A 311 17.50 25.14 -3.68
CA GLU A 311 16.58 25.13 -2.54
C GLU A 311 15.22 24.51 -2.92
N PRO A 312 14.63 23.68 -2.06
CA PRO A 312 13.32 23.10 -2.32
C PRO A 312 12.25 24.19 -2.42
N ILE A 313 11.31 23.99 -3.35
CA ILE A 313 10.11 24.85 -3.42
C ILE A 313 9.27 24.59 -2.17
N LYS A 314 8.86 25.65 -1.50
CA LYS A 314 8.01 25.60 -0.31
C LYS A 314 6.60 26.08 -0.60
N PHE A 315 5.64 25.46 0.04
CA PHE A 315 4.21 25.75 -0.08
C PHE A 315 3.59 25.89 1.31
N THR A 316 2.69 26.84 1.47
CA THR A 316 1.76 26.85 2.60
C THR A 316 0.72 25.75 2.40
N PHE A 317 0.04 25.36 3.47
CA PHE A 317 -1.04 24.36 3.34
C PHE A 317 -2.21 24.88 2.48
N GLU A 318 -2.49 26.20 2.54
CA GLU A 318 -3.50 26.86 1.72
C GLU A 318 -3.14 26.81 0.24
N GLU A 319 -1.88 27.05 -0.12
CA GLU A 319 -1.40 26.91 -1.49
C GLU A 319 -1.48 25.46 -1.96
N ALA A 320 -1.07 24.51 -1.13
CA ALA A 320 -1.18 23.08 -1.42
C ALA A 320 -2.63 22.66 -1.66
N ARG A 321 -3.57 23.09 -0.79
CA ARG A 321 -5.01 22.90 -0.96
C ARG A 321 -5.50 23.39 -2.31
N ASP A 322 -5.17 24.63 -2.67
CA ASP A 322 -5.64 25.24 -3.91
C ASP A 322 -5.04 24.50 -5.13
N ILE A 323 -3.77 24.12 -5.07
CA ILE A 323 -3.09 23.33 -6.10
C ILE A 323 -3.79 21.97 -6.30
N VAL A 324 -4.07 21.21 -5.23
CA VAL A 324 -4.68 19.88 -5.37
C VAL A 324 -6.11 19.96 -5.91
N LEU A 325 -6.89 20.97 -5.50
CA LEU A 325 -8.24 21.17 -6.03
C LEU A 325 -8.23 21.57 -7.53
N GLU A 326 -7.25 22.35 -7.96
CA GLU A 326 -7.06 22.68 -9.38
C GLU A 326 -6.61 21.45 -10.19
N ALA A 327 -5.70 20.65 -9.64
CA ALA A 327 -5.14 19.46 -10.30
C ALA A 327 -6.21 18.41 -10.63
N VAL A 328 -7.24 18.27 -9.78
CA VAL A 328 -8.31 17.28 -9.98
C VAL A 328 -9.53 17.82 -10.77
N LYS A 329 -9.48 19.04 -11.31
CA LYS A 329 -10.58 19.56 -12.15
C LYS A 329 -10.96 18.67 -13.33
N PRO A 330 -10.04 17.95 -14.00
CA PRO A 330 -10.42 17.00 -15.04
C PRO A 330 -11.40 15.91 -14.59
N MET A 331 -11.48 15.65 -13.27
CA MET A 331 -12.43 14.72 -12.67
C MET A 331 -13.90 15.23 -12.63
N GLY A 332 -14.11 16.53 -12.91
CA GLY A 332 -15.42 17.18 -12.89
C GLY A 332 -15.76 17.83 -11.55
N GLU A 333 -16.76 18.71 -11.59
CA GLU A 333 -17.12 19.55 -10.44
C GLU A 333 -17.60 18.75 -9.21
N ASP A 334 -18.32 17.66 -9.40
CA ASP A 334 -18.80 16.81 -8.31
C ASP A 334 -17.65 16.22 -7.50
N TYR A 335 -16.60 15.78 -8.19
CA TYR A 335 -15.39 15.26 -7.54
C TYR A 335 -14.66 16.37 -6.78
N VAL A 336 -14.44 17.53 -7.41
CA VAL A 336 -13.79 18.69 -6.78
C VAL A 336 -14.57 19.15 -5.56
N ASN A 337 -15.90 19.24 -5.63
CA ASN A 337 -16.75 19.65 -4.52
C ASN A 337 -16.76 18.62 -3.38
N SER A 338 -16.71 17.32 -3.72
CA SER A 338 -16.60 16.26 -2.72
C SER A 338 -15.24 16.32 -2.01
N MET A 339 -14.14 16.48 -2.75
CA MET A 339 -12.80 16.64 -2.17
C MET A 339 -12.68 17.91 -1.32
N ARG A 340 -13.35 19.01 -1.69
CA ARG A 340 -13.36 20.26 -0.91
C ARG A 340 -13.88 20.07 0.50
N LYS A 341 -14.76 19.08 0.74
CA LYS A 341 -15.26 18.75 2.10
C LYS A 341 -14.12 18.38 3.05
N ALA A 342 -13.05 17.76 2.54
CA ALA A 342 -11.89 17.41 3.37
C ALA A 342 -11.31 18.64 4.10
N PHE A 343 -11.35 19.79 3.44
CA PHE A 343 -10.84 21.07 3.97
C PHE A 343 -11.88 21.85 4.79
N THR A 344 -13.16 21.72 4.45
CA THR A 344 -14.23 22.48 5.10
C THR A 344 -14.87 21.76 6.29
N GLU A 345 -14.77 20.42 6.33
CA GLU A 345 -15.35 19.56 7.37
C GLU A 345 -14.28 18.94 8.28
N ARG A 346 -13.05 19.48 8.26
CA ARG A 346 -11.94 19.04 9.12
C ARG A 346 -11.69 17.52 9.05
N TRP A 347 -11.48 17.00 7.84
CA TRP A 347 -11.07 15.60 7.70
C TRP A 347 -9.58 15.41 8.02
N ILE A 348 -8.78 16.49 7.95
CA ILE A 348 -7.31 16.45 7.92
C ILE A 348 -6.72 16.96 9.24
N ASP A 349 -5.86 16.14 9.85
CA ASP A 349 -4.94 16.56 10.91
C ASP A 349 -3.60 16.94 10.26
N ILE A 350 -3.29 18.23 10.20
CA ILE A 350 -2.37 18.80 9.21
C ILE A 350 -0.90 18.74 9.66
N TYR A 351 -0.59 19.36 10.79
CA TYR A 351 0.79 19.64 11.18
C TYR A 351 1.34 18.63 12.19
N PRO A 352 2.68 18.44 12.24
CA PRO A 352 3.31 17.63 13.26
C PRO A 352 3.11 18.23 14.65
N ASN A 353 3.03 17.36 15.65
CA ASN A 353 3.11 17.70 17.05
C ASN A 353 3.78 16.57 17.84
N LYS A 354 4.24 16.90 19.06
CA LYS A 354 4.85 15.90 19.93
C LYS A 354 3.89 14.73 20.18
N GLY A 355 4.40 13.52 19.99
CA GLY A 355 3.61 12.30 20.18
C GLY A 355 2.72 11.90 19.02
N LYS A 356 2.56 12.74 17.99
CA LYS A 356 1.82 12.39 16.78
C LYS A 356 2.55 11.30 16.00
N ARG A 357 1.81 10.34 15.45
CA ARG A 357 2.36 9.29 14.59
C ARG A 357 3.00 9.91 13.35
N SER A 358 4.18 9.42 12.99
CA SER A 358 4.91 9.83 11.78
C SER A 358 4.26 9.28 10.51
N GLY A 359 4.61 9.89 9.36
CA GLY A 359 4.04 9.53 8.06
C GLY A 359 2.70 10.18 7.79
N ALA A 360 1.94 9.59 6.88
CA ALA A 360 0.59 10.02 6.50
C ALA A 360 -0.30 8.78 6.25
N TYR A 361 -1.60 8.94 6.39
CA TYR A 361 -2.59 7.95 6.00
C TYR A 361 -3.98 8.54 5.87
N SER A 362 -4.85 7.85 5.12
CA SER A 362 -6.30 8.05 5.09
C SER A 362 -7.01 6.84 5.73
N THR A 363 -8.00 7.10 6.57
CA THR A 363 -8.78 6.07 7.27
C THR A 363 -10.24 6.49 7.43
N GLY A 364 -11.08 5.60 7.97
CA GLY A 364 -12.48 5.85 8.28
C GLY A 364 -13.30 4.57 8.30
N ALA A 365 -14.43 4.56 9.00
CA ALA A 365 -15.43 3.50 8.98
C ALA A 365 -16.51 3.73 7.91
N TYR A 366 -17.32 2.71 7.65
CA TYR A 366 -18.45 2.84 6.70
C TYR A 366 -19.41 3.97 7.11
N THR A 367 -19.62 4.18 8.39
CA THR A 367 -20.54 5.17 8.98
C THR A 367 -19.93 6.55 9.18
N THR A 368 -18.62 6.73 8.91
CA THR A 368 -17.93 8.00 9.14
C THR A 368 -17.51 8.68 7.84
N LYS A 369 -17.21 9.97 7.91
CA LYS A 369 -16.41 10.63 6.88
C LYS A 369 -14.97 10.06 6.89
N PRO A 370 -14.19 10.22 5.81
CA PRO A 370 -12.76 9.93 5.84
C PRO A 370 -12.01 10.84 6.80
N PHE A 371 -10.89 10.35 7.34
CA PHE A 371 -9.96 11.11 8.16
C PHE A 371 -8.54 10.92 7.61
N ILE A 372 -7.77 11.99 7.58
CA ILE A 372 -6.40 12.02 7.08
C ILE A 372 -5.46 12.50 8.18
N LEU A 373 -4.39 11.75 8.43
CA LEU A 373 -3.26 12.21 9.23
C LEU A 373 -2.15 12.67 8.28
N LEU A 374 -1.63 13.89 8.49
CA LEU A 374 -0.45 14.43 7.81
C LEU A 374 0.58 14.92 8.84
N ASN A 375 1.80 15.08 8.38
CA ASN A 375 2.87 15.81 9.04
C ASN A 375 3.43 16.85 8.06
N PHE A 376 2.60 17.81 7.66
CA PHE A 376 2.87 18.76 6.59
C PHE A 376 3.99 19.75 6.99
N ASP A 377 5.09 19.79 6.21
CA ASP A 377 6.25 20.69 6.38
C ASP A 377 6.45 21.63 5.17
N GLY A 378 5.54 21.59 4.20
CA GLY A 378 5.48 22.51 3.09
C GLY A 378 6.40 22.19 1.91
N THR A 379 6.86 20.97 1.77
CA THR A 379 7.66 20.53 0.61
C THR A 379 6.77 20.17 -0.58
N LEU A 380 7.37 20.04 -1.77
CA LEU A 380 6.66 19.50 -2.94
C LEU A 380 6.16 18.08 -2.66
N ASN A 381 6.94 17.27 -1.96
CA ASN A 381 6.53 15.93 -1.53
C ASN A 381 5.28 15.96 -0.63
N ASP A 382 5.14 16.96 0.24
CA ASP A 382 3.93 17.08 1.06
C ASP A 382 2.68 17.43 0.24
N VAL A 383 2.83 18.15 -0.87
CA VAL A 383 1.71 18.38 -1.81
C VAL A 383 1.30 17.07 -2.49
N TYR A 384 2.28 16.23 -2.88
CA TYR A 384 2.00 14.88 -3.38
C TYR A 384 1.37 13.98 -2.32
N THR A 385 1.87 13.99 -1.09
CA THR A 385 1.29 13.24 0.03
C THR A 385 -0.16 13.66 0.29
N LEU A 386 -0.45 14.97 0.31
CA LEU A 386 -1.80 15.47 0.50
C LEU A 386 -2.76 14.95 -0.58
N ILE A 387 -2.40 15.04 -1.86
CA ILE A 387 -3.28 14.58 -2.94
C ILE A 387 -3.40 13.05 -2.98
N HIS A 388 -2.38 12.33 -2.54
CA HIS A 388 -2.37 10.88 -2.36
C HIS A 388 -3.42 10.46 -1.33
N GLU A 389 -3.36 11.00 -0.12
CA GLU A 389 -4.30 10.67 0.95
C GLU A 389 -5.73 11.11 0.62
N LEU A 390 -5.87 12.24 -0.09
CA LEU A 390 -7.16 12.63 -0.64
C LEU A 390 -7.68 11.64 -1.69
N GLY A 391 -6.82 10.99 -2.45
CA GLY A 391 -7.19 9.93 -3.39
C GLY A 391 -7.80 8.72 -2.68
N HIS A 392 -7.18 8.25 -1.60
CA HIS A 392 -7.76 7.20 -0.73
C HIS A 392 -9.08 7.64 -0.11
N SER A 393 -9.14 8.88 0.39
CA SER A 393 -10.36 9.44 0.98
C SER A 393 -11.51 9.48 -0.03
N MET A 394 -11.25 9.89 -1.27
CA MET A 394 -12.25 9.94 -2.33
C MET A 394 -12.69 8.53 -2.76
N HIS A 395 -11.77 7.55 -2.84
CA HIS A 395 -12.13 6.16 -3.11
C HIS A 395 -13.08 5.62 -2.03
N SER A 396 -12.72 5.79 -0.76
CA SER A 396 -13.56 5.39 0.38
C SER A 396 -14.90 6.13 0.39
N TYR A 397 -14.91 7.43 0.12
CA TYR A 397 -16.12 8.26 0.08
C TYR A 397 -17.11 7.78 -1.00
N TYR A 398 -16.64 7.58 -2.24
CA TYR A 398 -17.52 7.13 -3.32
C TYR A 398 -17.96 5.68 -3.14
N THR A 399 -17.08 4.79 -2.68
CA THR A 399 -17.43 3.41 -2.34
C THR A 399 -18.57 3.38 -1.33
N ARG A 400 -18.40 4.01 -0.16
CA ARG A 400 -19.39 3.98 0.93
C ARG A 400 -20.69 4.69 0.60
N LYS A 401 -20.64 5.68 -0.28
CA LYS A 401 -21.84 6.38 -0.77
C LYS A 401 -22.70 5.51 -1.69
N ASN A 402 -22.09 4.60 -2.46
CA ASN A 402 -22.75 3.90 -3.56
C ASN A 402 -22.92 2.39 -3.33
N GLN A 403 -22.23 1.83 -2.30
CA GLN A 403 -22.30 0.40 -1.99
C GLN A 403 -22.92 0.18 -0.60
N PRO A 404 -23.62 -0.95 -0.38
CA PRO A 404 -23.98 -1.39 0.96
C PRO A 404 -22.72 -1.71 1.77
N ALA A 405 -22.86 -1.80 3.10
CA ALA A 405 -21.72 -1.93 4.01
C ALA A 405 -20.86 -3.17 3.71
N VAL A 406 -21.48 -4.30 3.34
CA VAL A 406 -20.76 -5.54 2.96
C VAL A 406 -19.76 -5.31 1.82
N TYR A 407 -19.92 -4.27 1.00
CA TYR A 407 -19.03 -3.88 -0.09
C TYR A 407 -18.40 -2.50 0.12
N GLY A 408 -18.50 -1.95 1.32
CA GLY A 408 -18.04 -0.61 1.69
C GLY A 408 -16.52 -0.41 1.78
N SER A 409 -15.74 -1.46 1.51
CA SER A 409 -14.28 -1.45 1.42
C SER A 409 -13.80 -1.87 0.01
N TYR A 410 -12.50 -1.88 -0.22
CA TYR A 410 -11.90 -2.34 -1.48
C TYR A 410 -10.63 -3.15 -1.22
N SER A 411 -10.24 -3.99 -2.21
CA SER A 411 -9.06 -4.85 -2.05
C SER A 411 -7.75 -4.04 -2.10
N ILE A 412 -6.73 -4.56 -1.42
CA ILE A 412 -5.37 -3.98 -1.44
C ILE A 412 -4.81 -3.87 -2.87
N PHE A 413 -5.19 -4.77 -3.78
CA PHE A 413 -4.76 -4.75 -5.18
C PHE A 413 -5.11 -3.44 -5.91
N VAL A 414 -6.21 -2.79 -5.52
CA VAL A 414 -6.67 -1.52 -6.11
C VAL A 414 -6.56 -0.32 -5.19
N ALA A 415 -6.11 -0.53 -3.95
CA ALA A 415 -6.09 0.53 -2.94
C ALA A 415 -5.27 1.75 -3.38
N GLU A 416 -4.10 1.53 -3.98
CA GLU A 416 -3.20 2.60 -4.41
C GLU A 416 -3.55 3.20 -5.78
N VAL A 417 -4.53 2.66 -6.50
CA VAL A 417 -4.87 3.15 -7.83
C VAL A 417 -5.48 4.55 -7.77
N ALA A 418 -6.34 4.81 -6.79
CA ALA A 418 -6.99 6.12 -6.65
C ALA A 418 -6.01 7.21 -6.21
N SER A 419 -5.15 6.90 -5.23
CA SER A 419 -4.12 7.80 -4.71
C SER A 419 -3.12 8.19 -5.79
N THR A 420 -2.54 7.19 -6.48
CA THR A 420 -1.55 7.43 -7.53
C THR A 420 -2.14 8.00 -8.83
N CYS A 421 -3.43 7.78 -9.12
CA CYS A 421 -4.13 8.48 -10.20
C CYS A 421 -4.21 9.99 -9.93
N ASN A 422 -4.53 10.39 -8.72
CA ASN A 422 -4.52 11.79 -8.31
C ASN A 422 -3.11 12.41 -8.37
N GLU A 423 -2.06 11.67 -7.97
CA GLU A 423 -0.66 12.12 -8.14
C GLU A 423 -0.31 12.35 -9.61
N ALA A 424 -0.76 11.46 -10.50
CA ALA A 424 -0.54 11.62 -11.93
C ALA A 424 -1.21 12.89 -12.49
N LEU A 425 -2.45 13.20 -12.05
CA LEU A 425 -3.14 14.45 -12.40
C LEU A 425 -2.39 15.67 -11.84
N LEU A 426 -1.88 15.62 -10.62
CA LEU A 426 -1.08 16.67 -10.01
C LEU A 426 0.21 16.94 -10.80
N THR A 427 0.90 15.88 -11.19
CA THR A 427 2.13 15.97 -11.99
C THR A 427 1.89 16.75 -13.30
N GLU A 428 0.85 16.40 -14.05
CA GLU A 428 0.49 17.09 -15.29
C GLU A 428 0.06 18.55 -15.04
N TYR A 429 -0.71 18.79 -13.97
CA TYR A 429 -1.13 20.13 -13.59
C TYR A 429 0.06 21.03 -13.25
N LEU A 430 0.95 20.56 -12.37
CA LEU A 430 2.11 21.34 -11.92
C LEU A 430 3.10 21.59 -13.07
N TYR A 431 3.36 20.58 -13.91
CA TYR A 431 4.21 20.76 -15.08
C TYR A 431 3.67 21.87 -16.00
N ASN A 432 2.38 21.80 -16.35
CA ASN A 432 1.73 22.78 -17.21
C ASN A 432 1.64 24.18 -16.57
N LYS A 433 1.47 24.25 -15.25
CA LYS A 433 1.48 25.51 -14.49
C LYS A 433 2.86 26.16 -14.57
N PHE A 434 3.92 25.45 -14.25
CA PHE A 434 5.28 25.95 -14.30
C PHE A 434 5.74 26.28 -15.73
N GLU A 435 5.27 25.54 -16.74
CA GLU A 435 5.53 25.86 -18.15
C GLU A 435 4.92 27.21 -18.54
N LYS A 436 3.66 27.48 -18.17
CA LYS A 436 3.01 28.78 -18.42
C LYS A 436 3.68 29.93 -17.69
N GLU A 437 4.25 29.67 -16.52
CA GLU A 437 5.00 30.66 -15.72
C GLU A 437 6.44 30.85 -16.22
N GLY A 438 6.92 30.04 -17.17
CA GLY A 438 8.32 30.03 -17.59
C GLY A 438 9.29 29.53 -16.50
N ASN A 439 8.78 28.83 -15.49
CA ASN A 439 9.55 28.32 -14.36
C ASN A 439 10.23 26.98 -14.72
N LYS A 440 11.40 27.07 -15.35
CA LYS A 440 12.19 25.90 -15.76
C LYS A 440 12.56 25.00 -14.58
N GLU A 441 12.94 25.58 -13.44
CA GLU A 441 13.30 24.82 -12.25
C GLU A 441 12.12 24.02 -11.70
N GLY A 442 10.93 24.65 -11.62
CA GLY A 442 9.70 23.97 -11.19
C GLY A 442 9.36 22.79 -12.10
N MET A 443 9.45 22.96 -13.43
CA MET A 443 9.23 21.86 -14.38
C MET A 443 10.22 20.72 -14.17
N LEU A 444 11.51 21.00 -13.97
CA LEU A 444 12.54 19.97 -13.74
C LEU A 444 12.28 19.21 -12.43
N ARG A 445 11.88 19.89 -11.34
CA ARG A 445 11.57 19.25 -10.07
C ARG A 445 10.37 18.30 -10.19
N VAL A 446 9.29 18.73 -10.84
CA VAL A 446 8.11 17.88 -11.06
C VAL A 446 8.44 16.66 -11.91
N LEU A 447 9.21 16.82 -12.98
CA LEU A 447 9.65 15.69 -13.79
C LEU A 447 10.60 14.76 -13.03
N ASN A 448 11.51 15.30 -12.21
CA ASN A 448 12.41 14.48 -11.38
C ASN A 448 11.62 13.65 -10.39
N GLU A 449 10.63 14.23 -9.71
CA GLU A 449 9.75 13.53 -8.78
C GLU A 449 9.01 12.36 -9.47
N ALA A 450 8.39 12.65 -10.61
CA ALA A 450 7.67 11.65 -11.38
C ALA A 450 8.59 10.51 -11.89
N LEU A 451 9.80 10.85 -12.36
CA LEU A 451 10.77 9.86 -12.84
C LEU A 451 11.31 9.00 -11.69
N HIS A 452 11.64 9.62 -10.56
CA HIS A 452 12.14 8.91 -9.38
C HIS A 452 11.07 7.97 -8.79
N GLY A 453 9.85 8.47 -8.62
CA GLY A 453 8.71 7.69 -8.16
C GLY A 453 8.41 6.48 -9.07
N PHE A 454 8.47 6.68 -10.41
CA PHE A 454 8.28 5.60 -11.37
C PHE A 454 9.34 4.49 -11.23
N VAL A 455 10.61 4.87 -11.11
CA VAL A 455 11.70 3.89 -10.92
C VAL A 455 11.50 3.10 -9.63
N GLY A 456 11.15 3.78 -8.53
CA GLY A 456 10.91 3.16 -7.22
C GLY A 456 9.69 2.24 -7.19
N THR A 457 8.60 2.62 -7.88
CA THR A 457 7.32 1.92 -7.77
C THR A 457 7.11 0.88 -8.89
N VAL A 458 7.63 1.11 -10.09
CA VAL A 458 7.45 0.14 -11.20
C VAL A 458 8.68 -0.74 -11.35
N TYR A 459 9.84 -0.19 -11.71
CA TYR A 459 11.02 -1.02 -11.98
C TYR A 459 11.54 -1.74 -10.74
N ARG A 460 11.67 -1.02 -9.64
CA ARG A 460 12.19 -1.60 -8.39
C ARG A 460 11.26 -2.66 -7.82
N GLN A 461 9.95 -2.42 -7.80
CA GLN A 461 9.01 -3.39 -7.26
C GLN A 461 8.86 -4.61 -8.18
N THR A 462 8.95 -4.43 -9.50
CA THR A 462 8.97 -5.57 -10.43
C THR A 462 10.25 -6.40 -10.29
N GLN A 463 11.41 -5.77 -10.07
CA GLN A 463 12.66 -6.48 -9.76
C GLN A 463 12.50 -7.35 -8.50
N LEU A 464 11.90 -6.81 -7.44
CA LEU A 464 11.65 -7.58 -6.21
C LEU A 464 10.64 -8.69 -6.43
N ALA A 465 9.57 -8.43 -7.20
CA ALA A 465 8.59 -9.45 -7.55
C ALA A 465 9.23 -10.61 -8.36
N GLU A 466 10.03 -10.28 -9.36
CA GLU A 466 10.76 -11.30 -10.14
C GLU A 466 11.66 -12.17 -9.26
N PHE A 467 12.37 -11.56 -8.30
CA PHE A 467 13.18 -12.31 -7.33
C PHE A 467 12.33 -13.18 -6.40
N GLU A 468 11.22 -12.64 -5.90
CA GLU A 468 10.28 -13.39 -5.06
C GLU A 468 9.73 -14.62 -5.79
N HIS A 469 9.36 -14.47 -7.05
CA HIS A 469 8.87 -15.59 -7.86
C HIS A 469 9.95 -16.66 -8.10
N LEU A 470 11.16 -16.22 -8.40
CA LEU A 470 12.32 -17.11 -8.57
C LEU A 470 12.56 -17.95 -7.31
N MET A 471 12.56 -17.35 -6.12
CA MET A 471 12.74 -18.06 -4.86
C MET A 471 11.62 -19.08 -4.61
N ASN A 472 10.37 -18.69 -4.81
CA ASN A 472 9.21 -19.57 -4.63
C ASN A 472 9.22 -20.74 -5.62
N GLN A 473 9.54 -20.50 -6.89
CA GLN A 473 9.71 -21.57 -7.89
C GLN A 473 10.84 -22.54 -7.52
N HIS A 474 11.97 -22.01 -7.03
CA HIS A 474 13.09 -22.84 -6.59
C HIS A 474 12.68 -23.80 -5.46
N VAL A 475 11.98 -23.28 -4.43
CA VAL A 475 11.45 -24.12 -3.33
C VAL A 475 10.39 -25.11 -3.81
N GLN A 476 9.49 -24.68 -4.70
CA GLN A 476 8.45 -25.54 -5.25
C GLN A 476 9.02 -26.73 -6.02
N ASN A 477 10.14 -26.53 -6.72
CA ASN A 477 10.87 -27.55 -7.44
C ASN A 477 11.83 -28.38 -6.56
N GLY A 478 11.76 -28.22 -5.24
CA GLY A 478 12.59 -28.98 -4.28
C GLY A 478 13.99 -28.41 -4.08
N GLY A 479 14.28 -27.23 -4.59
CA GLY A 479 15.56 -26.55 -4.41
C GLY A 479 15.76 -26.02 -2.98
N ALA A 480 17.02 -25.96 -2.54
CA ALA A 480 17.39 -25.45 -1.23
C ALA A 480 17.70 -23.94 -1.30
N ILE A 481 17.05 -23.17 -0.43
CA ILE A 481 17.38 -21.75 -0.24
C ILE A 481 18.62 -21.65 0.63
N THR A 482 19.70 -21.13 0.05
CA THR A 482 20.98 -20.87 0.71
C THR A 482 21.39 -19.41 0.52
N ALA A 483 22.26 -18.89 1.37
CA ALA A 483 22.79 -17.52 1.20
C ALA A 483 23.51 -17.36 -0.16
N GLU A 484 24.25 -18.37 -0.60
CA GLU A 484 24.94 -18.35 -1.90
C GLU A 484 23.94 -18.24 -3.07
N PHE A 485 22.88 -19.07 -3.07
CA PHE A 485 21.82 -19.00 -4.07
C PHE A 485 21.18 -17.61 -4.10
N LEU A 486 20.74 -17.12 -2.94
CA LEU A 486 20.08 -15.82 -2.85
C LEU A 486 20.97 -14.67 -3.30
N ASN A 487 22.24 -14.65 -2.86
CA ASN A 487 23.20 -13.62 -3.25
C ASN A 487 23.48 -13.63 -4.75
N THR A 488 23.66 -14.82 -5.32
CA THR A 488 23.96 -14.97 -6.75
C THR A 488 22.80 -14.52 -7.62
N GLU A 489 21.60 -15.03 -7.34
CA GLU A 489 20.41 -14.71 -8.13
C GLU A 489 19.99 -13.24 -7.98
N TYR A 490 20.09 -12.70 -6.76
CA TYR A 490 19.79 -11.29 -6.53
C TYR A 490 20.78 -10.37 -7.26
N PHE A 491 22.08 -10.68 -7.22
CA PHE A 491 23.10 -9.89 -7.90
C PHE A 491 22.96 -9.95 -9.43
N ASN A 492 22.63 -11.12 -9.98
CA ASN A 492 22.34 -11.26 -11.40
C ASN A 492 21.16 -10.40 -11.82
N LEU A 493 20.12 -10.37 -10.99
CA LEU A 493 18.92 -9.58 -11.24
C LEU A 493 19.20 -8.06 -11.14
N VAL A 494 20.01 -7.63 -10.17
CA VAL A 494 20.48 -6.25 -10.09
C VAL A 494 21.22 -5.85 -11.37
N LYS A 495 22.16 -6.66 -11.84
CA LYS A 495 22.88 -6.40 -13.09
C LYS A 495 21.94 -6.33 -14.31
N LYS A 496 20.93 -7.21 -14.37
CA LYS A 496 19.93 -7.20 -15.45
C LYS A 496 19.16 -5.87 -15.48
N TYR A 497 18.68 -5.40 -14.33
CA TYR A 497 17.86 -4.19 -14.28
C TYR A 497 18.66 -2.90 -14.46
N TYR A 498 19.85 -2.81 -13.89
CA TYR A 498 20.65 -1.57 -13.94
C TYR A 498 21.69 -1.51 -15.06
N GLY A 499 22.06 -2.66 -15.67
CA GLY A 499 22.88 -2.77 -16.87
C GLY A 499 24.28 -2.18 -16.74
N ASP A 500 24.80 -1.68 -17.86
CA ASP A 500 26.15 -1.10 -18.00
C ASP A 500 26.24 0.38 -17.56
N ALA A 501 25.14 0.96 -17.06
CA ALA A 501 25.17 2.32 -16.54
C ALA A 501 25.92 2.42 -15.20
N PHE A 502 26.00 1.30 -14.46
CA PHE A 502 26.59 1.21 -13.13
C PHE A 502 27.88 0.39 -13.09
N GLU A 503 28.81 0.82 -12.25
CA GLU A 503 29.85 -0.01 -11.71
C GLU A 503 29.36 -0.61 -10.38
N TYR A 504 29.45 -1.93 -10.22
CA TYR A 504 28.81 -2.65 -9.11
C TYR A 504 29.77 -2.91 -7.97
N ASP A 505 29.35 -2.48 -6.77
CA ASP A 505 29.90 -2.96 -5.51
C ASP A 505 29.17 -4.26 -5.13
N GLU A 506 29.94 -5.29 -4.77
CA GLU A 506 29.38 -6.64 -4.56
C GLU A 506 28.40 -6.70 -3.38
N GLU A 507 28.49 -5.77 -2.44
CA GLU A 507 27.68 -5.70 -1.24
C GLU A 507 26.19 -5.61 -1.55
N ILE A 508 25.81 -5.09 -2.71
CA ILE A 508 24.41 -5.05 -3.16
C ILE A 508 23.76 -6.43 -3.23
N LYS A 509 24.54 -7.51 -3.36
CA LYS A 509 24.03 -8.88 -3.36
C LYS A 509 23.31 -9.25 -2.05
N TYR A 510 23.54 -8.51 -0.97
CA TYR A 510 22.91 -8.70 0.34
C TYR A 510 21.60 -7.92 0.50
N GLU A 511 21.18 -7.11 -0.48
CA GLU A 511 20.00 -6.23 -0.35
C GLU A 511 18.70 -7.01 -0.12
N TRP A 512 18.55 -8.22 -0.66
CA TRP A 512 17.38 -9.07 -0.42
C TRP A 512 17.13 -9.31 1.08
N ALA A 513 18.20 -9.38 1.87
CA ALA A 513 18.15 -9.72 3.29
C ALA A 513 17.44 -8.64 4.16
N ARG A 514 17.29 -7.42 3.65
CA ARG A 514 16.63 -6.30 4.34
C ARG A 514 15.20 -6.04 3.89
N VAL A 515 14.68 -6.80 2.93
CA VAL A 515 13.37 -6.56 2.31
C VAL A 515 12.27 -7.33 3.05
N PRO A 516 11.48 -6.68 3.93
CA PRO A 516 10.46 -7.37 4.72
C PRO A 516 9.34 -7.95 3.85
N HIS A 517 9.10 -7.37 2.68
CA HIS A 517 8.03 -7.80 1.77
C HIS A 517 8.17 -9.24 1.28
N PHE A 518 9.37 -9.81 1.26
CA PHE A 518 9.54 -11.23 0.91
C PHE A 518 8.89 -12.18 1.91
N TYR A 519 8.55 -11.67 3.11
CA TYR A 519 7.80 -12.40 4.11
C TYR A 519 6.27 -12.26 3.95
N TYR A 520 5.76 -11.41 3.04
CA TYR A 520 4.32 -11.13 2.84
C TYR A 520 3.65 -11.90 1.69
N ASN A 521 4.37 -12.80 1.01
CA ASN A 521 3.86 -13.72 -0.01
C ASN A 521 3.18 -13.05 -1.22
N TYR A 522 3.96 -12.74 -2.26
CA TYR A 522 3.49 -12.11 -3.49
C TYR A 522 2.74 -10.80 -3.25
N TYR A 523 3.34 -9.94 -2.44
CA TYR A 523 2.76 -8.64 -2.13
C TYR A 523 3.27 -7.52 -3.05
N VAL A 524 4.59 -7.49 -3.32
CA VAL A 524 5.27 -6.32 -3.93
C VAL A 524 4.81 -5.99 -5.35
N TYR A 525 4.36 -6.97 -6.14
CA TYR A 525 3.91 -6.73 -7.51
C TYR A 525 2.72 -5.77 -7.59
N GLN A 526 1.92 -5.69 -6.54
CA GLN A 526 0.72 -4.85 -6.47
C GLN A 526 1.04 -3.36 -6.56
N TYR A 527 2.21 -2.93 -6.09
CA TYR A 527 2.67 -1.55 -6.27
C TYR A 527 2.83 -1.21 -7.76
N ALA A 528 3.52 -2.06 -8.51
CA ALA A 528 3.78 -1.81 -9.93
C ALA A 528 2.51 -1.95 -10.79
N THR A 529 1.63 -2.91 -10.50
CA THR A 529 0.34 -3.04 -11.20
C THR A 529 -0.59 -1.89 -10.88
N GLY A 530 -0.72 -1.50 -9.60
CA GLY A 530 -1.56 -0.38 -9.17
C GLY A 530 -1.11 0.95 -9.78
N TYR A 531 0.19 1.23 -9.75
CA TYR A 531 0.76 2.43 -10.36
C TYR A 531 0.54 2.47 -11.88
N SER A 532 0.76 1.33 -12.57
CA SER A 532 0.54 1.26 -14.02
C SER A 532 -0.92 1.47 -14.40
N ALA A 533 -1.84 0.88 -13.64
CA ALA A 533 -3.27 1.10 -13.82
C ALA A 533 -3.65 2.58 -13.62
N ALA A 534 -3.12 3.21 -12.58
CA ALA A 534 -3.36 4.63 -12.28
C ALA A 534 -2.85 5.56 -13.39
N GLN A 535 -1.66 5.29 -13.93
CA GLN A 535 -1.13 6.05 -15.07
C GLN A 535 -2.03 5.91 -16.31
N ALA A 536 -2.52 4.70 -16.60
CA ALA A 536 -3.44 4.48 -17.71
C ALA A 536 -4.77 5.21 -17.50
N LEU A 537 -5.36 5.11 -16.32
CA LEU A 537 -6.62 5.79 -15.97
C LEU A 537 -6.49 7.31 -16.03
N SER A 538 -5.42 7.87 -15.49
CA SER A 538 -5.18 9.32 -15.55
C SER A 538 -5.06 9.84 -16.99
N ARG A 539 -4.42 9.08 -17.89
CA ARG A 539 -4.34 9.40 -19.32
C ARG A 539 -5.71 9.35 -20.00
N LEU A 540 -6.54 8.37 -19.68
CA LEU A 540 -7.92 8.31 -20.19
C LEU A 540 -8.73 9.52 -19.73
N ILE A 541 -8.63 9.90 -18.45
CA ILE A 541 -9.34 11.05 -17.85
C ILE A 541 -8.91 12.35 -18.54
N LEU A 542 -7.60 12.56 -18.75
CA LEU A 542 -7.07 13.76 -19.39
C LEU A 542 -7.40 13.84 -20.88
N ALA A 543 -7.61 12.70 -21.55
CA ALA A 543 -7.95 12.64 -22.97
C ALA A 543 -9.43 12.98 -23.25
N ASP A 544 -10.36 12.54 -22.39
CA ASP A 544 -11.81 12.82 -22.51
C ASP A 544 -12.47 12.82 -21.12
N SER A 545 -13.13 13.92 -20.79
CA SER A 545 -13.84 14.10 -19.50
C SER A 545 -14.93 13.03 -19.23
N LYS A 546 -15.43 12.34 -20.26
CA LYS A 546 -16.34 11.20 -20.07
C LYS A 546 -15.70 10.05 -19.32
N ASN A 547 -14.39 9.86 -19.47
CA ASN A 547 -13.65 8.83 -18.76
C ASN A 547 -13.56 9.10 -17.25
N ALA A 548 -13.60 10.37 -16.82
CA ALA A 548 -13.69 10.72 -15.41
C ALA A 548 -14.98 10.16 -14.78
N LYS A 549 -16.12 10.26 -15.49
CA LYS A 549 -17.37 9.68 -15.00
C LYS A 549 -17.30 8.15 -14.95
N ILE A 550 -16.74 7.51 -15.98
CA ILE A 550 -16.53 6.04 -15.98
C ILE A 550 -15.65 5.62 -14.82
N TYR A 551 -14.55 6.34 -14.57
CA TYR A 551 -13.66 6.08 -13.43
C TYR A 551 -14.38 6.20 -12.09
N ILE A 552 -15.22 7.23 -11.90
CA ILE A 552 -16.00 7.41 -10.66
C ILE A 552 -17.03 6.28 -10.52
N ASP A 553 -17.81 5.99 -11.56
CA ASP A 553 -18.93 5.05 -11.50
C ASP A 553 -18.46 3.59 -11.46
N GLU A 554 -17.44 3.21 -12.26
CA GLU A 554 -17.02 1.82 -12.45
C GLU A 554 -15.78 1.43 -11.62
N PHE A 555 -15.09 2.40 -11.02
CA PHE A 555 -13.96 2.15 -10.14
C PHE A 555 -14.20 2.66 -8.72
N LEU A 556 -14.24 3.98 -8.50
CA LEU A 556 -14.34 4.54 -7.14
C LEU A 556 -15.61 4.13 -6.40
N SER A 557 -16.71 3.88 -7.13
CA SER A 557 -18.02 3.57 -6.56
C SER A 557 -18.28 2.07 -6.39
N LYS A 558 -17.35 1.19 -6.77
CA LYS A 558 -17.61 -0.27 -6.78
C LYS A 558 -17.18 -0.98 -5.50
N GLY A 559 -16.19 -0.48 -4.79
CA GLY A 559 -15.69 -1.15 -3.60
C GLY A 559 -15.36 -2.63 -3.86
N ASN A 560 -15.82 -3.49 -2.97
CA ASN A 560 -15.66 -4.96 -3.07
C ASN A 560 -16.87 -5.68 -3.72
N SER A 561 -17.71 -4.97 -4.51
CA SER A 561 -18.91 -5.56 -5.14
C SER A 561 -18.61 -6.43 -6.38
N ASP A 562 -17.37 -6.44 -6.86
CA ASP A 562 -16.88 -7.30 -7.95
C ASP A 562 -15.38 -7.61 -7.72
N TYR A 563 -14.85 -8.53 -8.52
CA TYR A 563 -13.41 -8.84 -8.52
C TYR A 563 -12.60 -7.61 -8.92
N PRO A 564 -11.49 -7.30 -8.22
CA PRO A 564 -10.73 -6.07 -8.48
C PRO A 564 -10.20 -5.96 -9.91
N ILE A 565 -9.91 -7.08 -10.56
CA ILE A 565 -9.54 -7.12 -11.99
C ILE A 565 -10.70 -6.68 -12.91
N ASN A 566 -11.93 -7.04 -12.57
CA ASN A 566 -13.11 -6.63 -13.32
C ASN A 566 -13.43 -5.15 -13.09
N VAL A 567 -13.31 -4.68 -11.85
CA VAL A 567 -13.49 -3.27 -11.51
C VAL A 567 -12.58 -2.38 -12.34
N LEU A 568 -11.28 -2.74 -12.46
CA LEU A 568 -10.34 -2.02 -13.33
C LEU A 568 -10.70 -2.14 -14.81
N ARG A 569 -11.10 -3.33 -15.28
CA ARG A 569 -11.48 -3.57 -16.67
C ARG A 569 -12.70 -2.74 -17.07
N ASN A 570 -13.70 -2.65 -16.21
CA ASN A 570 -14.90 -1.84 -16.44
C ASN A 570 -14.59 -0.34 -16.47
N ALA A 571 -13.58 0.10 -15.71
CA ALA A 571 -13.07 1.46 -15.77
C ALA A 571 -12.17 1.76 -16.99
N GLY A 572 -11.92 0.76 -17.85
CA GLY A 572 -11.17 0.90 -19.10
C GLY A 572 -9.73 0.39 -19.06
N VAL A 573 -9.30 -0.27 -17.99
CA VAL A 573 -7.92 -0.78 -17.83
C VAL A 573 -7.93 -2.27 -17.51
N ASP A 574 -7.47 -3.09 -18.45
CA ASP A 574 -7.35 -4.55 -18.29
C ASP A 574 -5.92 -4.96 -17.91
N MET A 575 -5.68 -5.21 -16.63
CA MET A 575 -4.36 -5.60 -16.12
C MET A 575 -3.96 -7.05 -16.47
N SER A 576 -4.86 -7.86 -17.03
CA SER A 576 -4.51 -9.17 -17.59
C SER A 576 -3.78 -9.06 -18.93
N LYS A 577 -3.60 -7.85 -19.44
CA LYS A 577 -2.96 -7.51 -20.71
C LYS A 577 -1.82 -6.52 -20.51
N PRO A 578 -0.84 -6.46 -21.44
CA PRO A 578 0.33 -5.61 -21.28
C PRO A 578 0.07 -4.12 -21.51
N GLU A 579 -1.03 -3.72 -22.16
CA GLU A 579 -1.25 -2.37 -22.69
C GLU A 579 -1.15 -1.27 -21.63
N ALA A 580 -1.71 -1.49 -20.43
CA ALA A 580 -1.64 -0.49 -19.36
C ALA A 580 -0.22 -0.28 -18.84
N ILE A 581 0.54 -1.37 -18.72
CA ILE A 581 1.93 -1.35 -18.28
C ILE A 581 2.82 -0.72 -19.36
N GLU A 582 2.59 -1.07 -20.63
CA GLU A 582 3.28 -0.46 -21.78
C GLU A 582 3.03 1.04 -21.86
N LEU A 583 1.80 1.49 -21.64
CA LEU A 583 1.44 2.90 -21.63
C LEU A 583 2.23 3.65 -20.54
N ALA A 584 2.27 3.12 -19.32
CA ALA A 584 3.01 3.71 -18.21
C ALA A 584 4.53 3.79 -18.50
N LEU A 585 5.11 2.73 -19.06
CA LEU A 585 6.53 2.67 -19.44
C LEU A 585 6.88 3.62 -20.59
N ASN A 586 5.98 3.78 -21.57
CA ASN A 586 6.15 4.74 -22.67
C ASN A 586 6.06 6.19 -22.16
N ASP A 587 5.15 6.46 -21.22
CA ASP A 587 5.04 7.79 -20.59
C ASP A 587 6.31 8.14 -19.80
N PHE A 588 6.87 7.16 -19.09
CA PHE A 588 8.16 7.31 -18.42
C PHE A 588 9.28 7.68 -19.42
N GLU A 589 9.35 7.00 -20.56
CA GLU A 589 10.34 7.32 -21.60
C GLU A 589 10.17 8.74 -22.15
N VAL A 590 8.93 9.16 -22.40
CA VAL A 590 8.63 10.55 -22.84
C VAL A 590 9.04 11.57 -21.78
N LYS A 591 8.83 11.29 -20.49
CA LYS A 591 9.26 12.17 -19.40
C LYS A 591 10.79 12.30 -19.32
N ILE A 592 11.54 11.21 -19.56
CA ILE A 592 13.01 11.26 -19.64
C ILE A 592 13.45 12.21 -20.76
N GLU A 593 12.85 12.10 -21.95
CA GLU A 593 13.18 12.97 -23.10
C GLU A 593 12.84 14.44 -22.85
N LYS A 594 11.69 14.71 -22.24
CA LYS A 594 11.32 16.07 -21.82
C LYS A 594 12.31 16.62 -20.80
N PHE A 595 12.69 15.80 -19.80
CA PHE A 595 13.65 16.19 -18.78
C PHE A 595 15.02 16.52 -19.40
N GLU A 596 15.57 15.64 -20.25
CA GLU A 596 16.85 15.84 -20.90
C GLU A 596 16.85 17.13 -21.75
N LYS A 597 15.83 17.30 -22.58
CA LYS A 597 15.68 18.50 -23.43
C LYS A 597 15.61 19.77 -22.58
N LEU A 598 14.81 19.75 -21.52
CA LEU A 598 14.64 20.92 -20.65
C LEU A 598 15.92 21.25 -19.89
N TYR A 599 16.59 20.22 -19.34
CA TYR A 599 17.81 20.38 -18.55
C TYR A 599 18.93 21.06 -19.37
N PHE A 600 19.17 20.59 -20.60
CA PHE A 600 20.22 21.10 -21.48
C PHE A 600 19.81 22.25 -22.37
N SER A 601 18.55 22.73 -22.35
CA SER A 601 18.16 23.97 -23.01
C SER A 601 18.83 25.16 -22.33
N LYS A 602 19.34 26.07 -23.17
CA LYS A 602 19.97 27.33 -22.69
C LYS A 602 18.94 28.27 -22.07
#